data_66f3d67650bf340abe1850d63e77a9f9
#
_entry.id   66f3d67650bf340abe1850d63e77a9f9
#
_cell.length_a   1.000
_cell.length_b   1.000
_cell.length_c   1.000
_cell.angle_alpha   90.00
_cell.angle_beta   90.00
_cell.angle_gamma   90.00
#
_symmetry.space_group_name_H-M   'P 1'
#
loop_
_entity.id
_entity.type
_entity.pdbx_description
1 polymer ?
#
loop_
_entity_poly.entity_id
_entity_poly.type
_entity_poly.pdbx_seq_one_letter_code
_entity_poly.pdbx_strand_id
1 'polypeptide(L)'
;MEDTLTRRTAELLVEAATAAPSLHNSQPWRFIARLADRVIEIYADPARTLRQGDARGRAVHIACGSALFNLRLAAAQAGCEPVARLLPCPRDPLLLASVRLAGPYRPRPAERDLYAAIHRPPSRRPFSGRPLPRGLTSALREAAALEGASLRQPGQADALRILRRSAAADPGLGADPGYLAELTAWTGGLQPGGKRGTGKMPAMRGLLPGPGSGPRPAAVPGAGSRLAVISIAADDRASWLRAGQAAQRVLLLAAHRGLPAALLSPALEPPGVPAHGDPVLDCEHPAVILRFGCERQEPAPGRRPVAQVLRLDPGPNQLTGFPVGPEERRPPARRSGGRRPAGERASR
;
A
#
# COMPACT_ATOMS: atom_id res chain seq x y z
N MET A 1 21.94 -29.49 2.12
CA MET A 1 21.32 -28.16 2.26
C MET A 1 19.85 -28.36 2.00
N GLU A 2 19.00 -28.03 2.98
CA GLU A 2 17.55 -28.25 2.88
C GLU A 2 16.98 -27.52 1.69
N ASP A 3 16.48 -28.27 0.71
CA ASP A 3 15.88 -27.77 -0.54
C ASP A 3 14.51 -27.10 -0.32
N THR A 4 13.98 -27.06 0.88
CA THR A 4 12.64 -26.55 1.21
C THR A 4 12.68 -25.28 2.02
N LEU A 5 11.73 -24.39 1.80
CA LEU A 5 11.49 -23.20 2.63
C LEU A 5 10.89 -23.65 3.96
N THR A 6 11.53 -23.30 5.10
CA THR A 6 10.95 -23.64 6.39
C THR A 6 9.81 -22.69 6.75
N ARG A 7 8.86 -23.16 7.56
CA ARG A 7 7.79 -22.33 8.14
C ARG A 7 8.36 -21.08 8.82
N ARG A 8 9.37 -21.26 9.67
CA ARG A 8 9.97 -20.16 10.44
C ARG A 8 10.57 -19.10 9.53
N THR A 9 11.26 -19.51 8.47
CA THR A 9 11.81 -18.57 7.48
C THR A 9 10.69 -17.81 6.77
N ALA A 10 9.62 -18.50 6.34
CA ALA A 10 8.48 -17.84 5.69
C ALA A 10 7.82 -16.81 6.61
N GLU A 11 7.66 -17.12 7.91
CA GLU A 11 7.12 -16.20 8.91
C GLU A 11 7.98 -14.93 9.05
N LEU A 12 9.30 -15.07 9.14
CA LEU A 12 10.23 -13.93 9.26
C LEU A 12 10.23 -13.05 7.98
N LEU A 13 10.18 -13.67 6.81
CA LEU A 13 10.13 -12.95 5.55
C LEU A 13 8.84 -12.12 5.43
N VAL A 14 7.70 -12.72 5.82
CA VAL A 14 6.40 -12.05 5.77
C VAL A 14 6.28 -10.99 6.87
N GLU A 15 6.87 -11.19 8.04
CA GLU A 15 6.95 -10.17 9.09
C GLU A 15 7.60 -8.88 8.56
N ALA A 16 8.75 -9.00 7.90
CA ALA A 16 9.42 -7.87 7.26
C ALA A 16 8.54 -7.23 6.17
N ALA A 17 7.86 -8.06 5.35
CA ALA A 17 6.96 -7.56 4.31
C ALA A 17 5.82 -6.73 4.89
N THR A 18 5.20 -7.17 5.99
CA THR A 18 4.08 -6.47 6.64
C THR A 18 4.45 -5.14 7.30
N ALA A 19 5.75 -4.85 7.50
CA ALA A 19 6.21 -3.56 7.97
C ALA A 19 5.99 -2.42 6.94
N ALA A 20 5.69 -2.75 5.69
CA ALA A 20 5.43 -1.78 4.63
C ALA A 20 4.27 -0.82 4.96
N PRO A 21 4.29 0.42 4.41
CA PRO A 21 3.16 1.34 4.54
C PRO A 21 1.99 0.95 3.67
N SER A 22 0.78 1.36 4.07
CA SER A 22 -0.43 1.24 3.27
C SER A 22 -1.40 2.38 3.56
N LEU A 23 -2.29 2.68 2.63
CA LEU A 23 -3.31 3.71 2.77
C LEU A 23 -4.17 3.40 4.00
N HIS A 24 -4.32 4.37 4.92
CA HIS A 24 -5.04 4.23 6.20
C HIS A 24 -4.63 2.99 7.03
N ASN A 25 -3.41 2.50 6.83
CA ASN A 25 -2.93 1.26 7.45
C ASN A 25 -3.83 0.06 7.15
N SER A 26 -4.48 0.06 5.99
CA SER A 26 -5.41 -1.01 5.56
C SER A 26 -4.72 -2.37 5.44
N GLN A 27 -3.41 -2.40 5.15
CA GLN A 27 -2.62 -3.62 5.02
C GLN A 27 -3.31 -4.62 4.08
N PRO A 28 -3.49 -4.26 2.79
CA PRO A 28 -4.37 -4.96 1.86
C PRO A 28 -3.70 -6.15 1.18
N TRP A 29 -2.90 -6.89 1.91
CA TRP A 29 -2.13 -8.03 1.43
C TRP A 29 -2.47 -9.31 2.17
N ARG A 30 -2.34 -10.42 1.45
CA ARG A 30 -2.25 -11.80 1.95
C ARG A 30 -1.05 -12.46 1.32
N PHE A 31 -0.45 -13.38 2.04
CA PHE A 31 0.72 -14.12 1.58
C PHE A 31 0.41 -15.62 1.59
N ILE A 32 0.87 -16.32 0.54
CA ILE A 32 0.88 -17.78 0.50
C ILE A 32 2.33 -18.21 0.33
N ALA A 33 2.84 -19.00 1.27
CA ALA A 33 4.16 -19.60 1.17
C ALA A 33 4.03 -21.05 0.69
N ARG A 34 4.45 -21.31 -0.53
CA ARG A 34 4.60 -22.64 -1.11
C ARG A 34 5.94 -23.20 -0.68
N LEU A 35 5.93 -23.98 0.41
CA LEU A 35 7.15 -24.38 1.08
C LEU A 35 8.03 -25.29 0.20
N ALA A 36 7.41 -26.24 -0.52
CA ALA A 36 8.12 -27.14 -1.44
C ALA A 36 8.76 -26.39 -2.62
N ASP A 37 8.05 -25.40 -3.16
CA ASP A 37 8.48 -24.63 -4.34
C ASP A 37 9.43 -23.49 -4.00
N ARG A 38 9.61 -23.20 -2.69
CA ARG A 38 10.38 -22.05 -2.20
C ARG A 38 9.87 -20.71 -2.77
N VAL A 39 8.54 -20.56 -2.84
CA VAL A 39 7.87 -19.39 -3.41
C VAL A 39 6.99 -18.75 -2.35
N ILE A 40 7.05 -17.42 -2.25
CA ILE A 40 6.09 -16.61 -1.49
C ILE A 40 5.30 -15.77 -2.49
N GLU A 41 3.99 -15.95 -2.49
CA GLU A 41 3.04 -15.22 -3.32
C GLU A 41 2.40 -14.09 -2.52
N ILE A 42 2.16 -12.95 -3.17
CA ILE A 42 1.50 -11.77 -2.61
C ILE A 42 0.18 -11.56 -3.33
N TYR A 43 -0.90 -11.64 -2.58
CA TYR A 43 -2.26 -11.43 -3.06
C TYR A 43 -2.83 -10.12 -2.53
N ALA A 44 -3.65 -9.45 -3.32
CA ALA A 44 -4.57 -8.44 -2.81
C ALA A 44 -5.60 -9.10 -1.87
N ASP A 45 -5.92 -8.44 -0.76
CA ASP A 45 -6.99 -8.84 0.16
C ASP A 45 -8.27 -8.04 -0.15
N PRO A 46 -9.28 -8.62 -0.84
CA PRO A 46 -10.50 -7.89 -1.22
C PRO A 46 -11.29 -7.34 -0.02
N ALA A 47 -11.18 -7.99 1.15
CA ALA A 47 -11.82 -7.53 2.37
C ALA A 47 -11.18 -6.26 2.96
N ARG A 48 -10.00 -5.88 2.43
CA ARG A 48 -9.22 -4.73 2.92
C ARG A 48 -8.95 -3.69 1.83
N THR A 49 -9.67 -3.79 0.74
CA THR A 49 -9.64 -2.82 -0.35
C THR A 49 -10.59 -1.66 -0.01
N LEU A 50 -10.13 -0.44 -0.22
CA LEU A 50 -10.91 0.77 -0.05
C LEU A 50 -11.70 1.03 -1.32
N ARG A 51 -12.98 0.63 -1.36
CA ARG A 51 -13.79 0.67 -2.59
C ARG A 51 -14.07 2.10 -3.06
N GLN A 52 -14.27 3.03 -2.12
CA GLN A 52 -14.53 4.43 -2.41
C GLN A 52 -13.22 5.22 -2.56
N GLY A 53 -12.24 4.94 -1.71
CA GLY A 53 -10.96 5.64 -1.71
C GLY A 53 -9.93 5.12 -2.71
N ASP A 54 -10.15 3.93 -3.30
CA ASP A 54 -9.23 3.28 -4.23
C ASP A 54 -9.97 2.42 -5.26
N ALA A 55 -10.93 3.02 -5.97
CA ALA A 55 -11.80 2.32 -6.91
C ALA A 55 -11.04 1.54 -8.01
N ARG A 56 -9.87 2.03 -8.43
CA ARG A 56 -9.01 1.36 -9.43
C ARG A 56 -8.06 0.33 -8.82
N GLY A 57 -7.96 0.24 -7.48
CA GLY A 57 -7.04 -0.64 -6.78
C GLY A 57 -5.57 -0.18 -6.83
N ARG A 58 -5.31 1.07 -7.20
CA ARG A 58 -3.96 1.63 -7.33
C ARG A 58 -3.22 1.64 -6.01
N ALA A 59 -3.86 2.10 -4.94
CA ALA A 59 -3.26 2.13 -3.61
C ALA A 59 -2.98 0.71 -3.08
N VAL A 60 -3.84 -0.26 -3.39
CA VAL A 60 -3.58 -1.68 -3.09
C VAL A 60 -2.31 -2.17 -3.77
N HIS A 61 -2.14 -1.90 -5.07
CA HIS A 61 -0.95 -2.32 -5.81
C HIS A 61 0.31 -1.64 -5.28
N ILE A 62 0.27 -0.33 -4.99
CA ILE A 62 1.39 0.41 -4.40
C ILE A 62 1.76 -0.16 -3.02
N ALA A 63 0.77 -0.45 -2.17
CA ALA A 63 1.02 -1.05 -0.86
C ALA A 63 1.64 -2.46 -0.97
N CYS A 64 1.10 -3.30 -1.84
CA CYS A 64 1.65 -4.64 -2.10
C CYS A 64 3.04 -4.58 -2.75
N GLY A 65 3.31 -3.59 -3.61
CA GLY A 65 4.64 -3.31 -4.15
C GLY A 65 5.65 -2.92 -3.07
N SER A 66 5.23 -2.11 -2.09
CA SER A 66 6.06 -1.77 -0.92
C SER A 66 6.36 -3.01 -0.07
N ALA A 67 5.36 -3.88 0.15
CA ALA A 67 5.53 -5.14 0.87
C ALA A 67 6.45 -6.11 0.09
N LEU A 68 6.33 -6.17 -1.24
CA LEU A 68 7.22 -6.94 -2.11
C LEU A 68 8.67 -6.50 -1.97
N PHE A 69 8.93 -5.19 -1.90
CA PHE A 69 10.29 -4.70 -1.73
C PHE A 69 10.90 -5.14 -0.40
N ASN A 70 10.15 -5.04 0.70
CA ASN A 70 10.60 -5.54 2.00
C ASN A 70 10.83 -7.05 1.99
N LEU A 71 9.95 -7.83 1.34
CA LEU A 71 10.10 -9.27 1.18
C LEU A 71 11.40 -9.64 0.44
N ARG A 72 11.71 -8.91 -0.64
CA ARG A 72 12.97 -9.09 -1.39
C ARG A 72 14.20 -8.83 -0.53
N LEU A 73 14.19 -7.75 0.26
CA LEU A 73 15.29 -7.45 1.20
C LEU A 73 15.45 -8.53 2.27
N ALA A 74 14.33 -9.00 2.83
CA ALA A 74 14.36 -10.04 3.85
C ALA A 74 14.88 -11.38 3.28
N ALA A 75 14.48 -11.75 2.06
CA ALA A 75 14.98 -12.94 1.40
C ALA A 75 16.50 -12.85 1.12
N ALA A 76 16.97 -11.70 0.63
CA ALA A 76 18.39 -11.44 0.46
C ALA A 76 19.16 -11.56 1.80
N GLN A 77 18.62 -10.98 2.86
CA GLN A 77 19.20 -11.05 4.21
C GLN A 77 19.21 -12.48 4.77
N ALA A 78 18.22 -13.31 4.40
CA ALA A 78 18.17 -14.73 4.73
C ALA A 78 19.14 -15.60 3.87
N GLY A 79 19.93 -14.98 3.01
CA GLY A 79 20.90 -15.67 2.15
C GLY A 79 20.31 -16.30 0.89
N CYS A 80 19.10 -15.91 0.50
CA CYS A 80 18.44 -16.42 -0.71
C CYS A 80 18.30 -15.31 -1.77
N GLU A 81 18.58 -15.66 -3.04
CA GLU A 81 18.33 -14.74 -4.15
C GLU A 81 16.83 -14.54 -4.38
N PRO A 82 16.30 -13.31 -4.25
CA PRO A 82 14.88 -13.04 -4.43
C PRO A 82 14.53 -12.82 -5.90
N VAL A 83 14.03 -13.82 -6.58
CA VAL A 83 13.57 -13.72 -7.97
C VAL A 83 12.08 -13.36 -7.97
N ALA A 84 11.79 -12.08 -8.17
CA ALA A 84 10.42 -11.55 -8.16
C ALA A 84 9.80 -11.55 -9.57
N ARG A 85 8.50 -11.89 -9.65
CA ARG A 85 7.66 -11.73 -10.85
C ARG A 85 6.42 -10.94 -10.47
N LEU A 86 6.12 -9.91 -11.25
CA LEU A 86 4.89 -9.10 -11.11
C LEU A 86 3.79 -9.73 -11.95
N LEU A 87 2.57 -9.78 -11.40
CA LEU A 87 1.36 -10.28 -12.05
C LEU A 87 1.59 -11.65 -12.75
N PRO A 88 2.09 -12.66 -12.01
CA PRO A 88 2.59 -13.88 -12.63
C PRO A 88 1.50 -14.74 -13.27
N CYS A 89 0.22 -14.51 -12.95
CA CYS A 89 -0.91 -15.26 -13.47
C CYS A 89 -2.01 -14.32 -14.00
N PRO A 90 -2.18 -14.17 -15.33
CA PRO A 90 -3.25 -13.34 -15.89
C PRO A 90 -4.68 -13.79 -15.52
N ARG A 91 -4.86 -15.09 -15.22
CA ARG A 91 -6.15 -15.66 -14.85
C ARG A 91 -6.53 -15.43 -13.38
N ASP A 92 -5.55 -15.06 -12.54
CA ASP A 92 -5.77 -14.71 -11.14
C ASP A 92 -5.40 -13.25 -10.90
N PRO A 93 -6.37 -12.34 -11.04
CA PRO A 93 -6.12 -10.90 -10.89
C PRO A 93 -5.77 -10.47 -9.46
N LEU A 94 -5.99 -11.33 -8.47
CA LEU A 94 -5.62 -11.04 -7.08
C LEU A 94 -4.17 -11.40 -6.79
N LEU A 95 -3.54 -12.28 -7.56
CA LEU A 95 -2.11 -12.59 -7.43
C LEU A 95 -1.27 -11.46 -8.04
N LEU A 96 -0.72 -10.62 -7.18
CA LEU A 96 -0.01 -9.39 -7.58
C LEU A 96 1.48 -9.63 -7.83
N ALA A 97 2.10 -10.51 -7.06
CA ALA A 97 3.51 -10.84 -7.23
C ALA A 97 3.84 -12.21 -6.67
N SER A 98 4.93 -12.80 -7.15
CA SER A 98 5.55 -13.99 -6.55
C SER A 98 7.05 -13.76 -6.39
N VAL A 99 7.61 -14.28 -5.30
CA VAL A 99 9.06 -14.25 -5.02
C VAL A 99 9.54 -15.68 -4.85
N ARG A 100 10.34 -16.17 -5.78
CA ARG A 100 11.03 -17.44 -5.65
C ARG A 100 12.37 -17.21 -4.93
N LEU A 101 12.60 -17.97 -3.88
CA LEU A 101 13.86 -17.98 -3.13
C LEU A 101 14.84 -18.92 -3.86
N ALA A 102 15.65 -18.33 -4.74
CA ALA A 102 16.60 -19.08 -5.55
C ALA A 102 17.86 -19.48 -4.75
N GLY A 103 18.94 -19.77 -5.43
CA GLY A 103 20.20 -20.23 -4.84
C GLY A 103 20.80 -19.30 -3.77
N PRO A 104 21.98 -19.66 -3.26
CA PRO A 104 22.68 -18.86 -2.25
C PRO A 104 22.93 -17.44 -2.72
N TYR A 105 22.68 -16.47 -1.85
CA TYR A 105 22.86 -15.05 -2.13
C TYR A 105 23.59 -14.34 -0.98
N ARG A 106 24.53 -13.49 -1.32
CA ARG A 106 25.20 -12.60 -0.37
C ARG A 106 24.63 -11.20 -0.53
N PRO A 107 23.86 -10.67 0.44
CA PRO A 107 23.28 -9.34 0.32
C PRO A 107 24.37 -8.27 0.20
N ARG A 108 24.15 -7.30 -0.69
CA ARG A 108 25.04 -6.15 -0.86
C ARG A 108 24.99 -5.26 0.37
N PRO A 109 26.03 -4.46 0.64
CA PRO A 109 26.00 -3.52 1.77
C PRO A 109 24.74 -2.65 1.81
N ALA A 110 24.36 -2.06 0.66
CA ALA A 110 23.15 -1.24 0.56
C ALA A 110 21.87 -2.01 0.89
N GLU A 111 21.75 -3.29 0.53
CA GLU A 111 20.59 -4.12 0.86
C GLU A 111 20.50 -4.39 2.37
N ARG A 112 21.64 -4.64 3.02
CA ARG A 112 21.72 -4.81 4.49
C ARG A 112 21.31 -3.54 5.22
N ASP A 113 21.76 -2.38 4.74
CA ASP A 113 21.42 -1.07 5.30
C ASP A 113 19.92 -0.78 5.20
N LEU A 114 19.32 -1.07 4.03
CA LEU A 114 17.88 -0.93 3.81
C LEU A 114 17.07 -1.92 4.64
N TYR A 115 17.51 -3.18 4.74
CA TYR A 115 16.86 -4.18 5.60
C TYR A 115 16.86 -3.74 7.07
N ALA A 116 17.99 -3.28 7.58
CA ALA A 116 18.10 -2.77 8.93
C ALA A 116 17.19 -1.55 9.19
N ALA A 117 16.83 -0.80 8.13
CA ALA A 117 15.94 0.34 8.23
C ALA A 117 14.45 -0.05 8.34
N ILE A 118 14.05 -1.29 7.96
CA ILE A 118 12.65 -1.76 8.02
C ILE A 118 12.09 -1.66 9.44
N HIS A 119 12.86 -2.05 10.43
CA HIS A 119 12.46 -2.08 11.85
C HIS A 119 12.97 -0.87 12.63
N ARG A 120 13.57 0.10 11.95
CA ARG A 120 14.10 1.28 12.62
C ARG A 120 12.93 2.17 13.08
N PRO A 121 12.88 2.56 14.37
CA PRO A 121 11.85 3.48 14.81
C PRO A 121 11.98 4.79 14.05
N PRO A 122 10.85 5.43 13.74
CA PRO A 122 10.87 6.70 13.03
C PRO A 122 11.78 7.72 13.73
N SER A 123 12.55 8.48 12.96
CA SER A 123 13.44 9.51 13.50
C SER A 123 12.61 10.57 14.25
N ARG A 124 13.00 10.88 15.50
CA ARG A 124 12.37 11.92 16.34
C ARG A 124 12.98 13.31 16.13
N ARG A 125 13.92 13.45 15.20
CA ARG A 125 14.58 14.74 14.98
C ARG A 125 13.66 15.66 14.18
N PRO A 126 13.39 16.88 14.65
CA PRO A 126 12.68 17.87 13.85
C PRO A 126 13.50 18.18 12.59
N PHE A 127 12.82 18.33 11.47
CA PHE A 127 13.48 18.73 10.25
C PHE A 127 13.78 20.24 10.28
N SER A 128 15.00 20.62 9.94
CA SER A 128 15.49 22.00 10.07
C SER A 128 15.01 22.96 8.96
N GLY A 129 14.12 22.56 8.08
CA GLY A 129 13.70 23.36 6.91
C GLY A 129 14.78 23.59 5.85
N ARG A 130 16.01 23.14 6.09
CA ARG A 130 17.11 23.26 5.13
C ARG A 130 16.88 22.40 3.91
N PRO A 131 17.35 22.79 2.72
CA PRO A 131 17.36 21.96 1.53
C PRO A 131 18.03 20.61 1.82
N LEU A 132 17.53 19.54 1.22
CA LEU A 132 18.22 18.24 1.28
C LEU A 132 19.62 18.40 0.64
N PRO A 133 20.65 17.78 1.23
CA PRO A 133 21.97 17.75 0.59
C PRO A 133 21.87 17.21 -0.83
N ARG A 134 22.59 17.81 -1.78
CA ARG A 134 22.55 17.41 -3.20
C ARG A 134 22.84 15.92 -3.39
N GLY A 135 23.82 15.38 -2.66
CA GLY A 135 24.16 13.96 -2.71
C GLY A 135 23.03 13.05 -2.24
N LEU A 136 22.23 13.47 -1.25
CA LEU A 136 21.07 12.72 -0.80
C LEU A 136 19.95 12.76 -1.84
N THR A 137 19.69 13.90 -2.47
CA THR A 137 18.70 14.03 -3.55
C THR A 137 19.03 13.10 -4.72
N SER A 138 20.29 13.03 -5.14
CA SER A 138 20.74 12.11 -6.19
C SER A 138 20.55 10.64 -5.78
N ALA A 139 20.92 10.29 -4.56
CA ALA A 139 20.73 8.93 -4.05
C ALA A 139 19.25 8.51 -3.98
N LEU A 140 18.33 9.43 -3.62
CA LEU A 140 16.89 9.15 -3.62
C LEU A 140 16.33 8.96 -5.04
N ARG A 141 16.83 9.74 -6.02
CA ARG A 141 16.48 9.56 -7.44
C ARG A 141 16.96 8.22 -7.98
N GLU A 142 18.19 7.87 -7.70
CA GLU A 142 18.77 6.57 -8.08
C GLU A 142 18.01 5.41 -7.44
N ALA A 143 17.64 5.56 -6.16
CA ALA A 143 16.83 4.56 -5.46
C ALA A 143 15.48 4.32 -6.15
N ALA A 144 14.80 5.36 -6.63
CA ALA A 144 13.57 5.21 -7.39
C ALA A 144 13.81 4.57 -8.76
N ALA A 145 14.88 5.00 -9.47
CA ALA A 145 15.23 4.51 -10.81
C ALA A 145 15.55 3.01 -10.80
N LEU A 146 16.19 2.49 -9.77
CA LEU A 146 16.50 1.06 -9.61
C LEU A 146 15.23 0.17 -9.56
N GLU A 147 14.07 0.74 -9.23
CA GLU A 147 12.77 0.04 -9.25
C GLU A 147 11.91 0.43 -10.47
N GLY A 148 12.50 1.10 -11.47
CA GLY A 148 11.80 1.47 -12.70
C GLY A 148 10.83 2.64 -12.56
N ALA A 149 11.09 3.56 -11.61
CA ALA A 149 10.32 4.78 -11.41
C ALA A 149 11.23 6.01 -11.41
N SER A 150 10.67 7.18 -11.64
CA SER A 150 11.38 8.45 -11.52
C SER A 150 11.00 9.16 -10.21
N LEU A 151 11.92 9.95 -9.66
CA LEU A 151 11.67 10.79 -8.49
C LEU A 151 12.00 12.23 -8.82
N ARG A 152 11.02 13.13 -8.68
CA ARG A 152 11.18 14.57 -8.83
C ARG A 152 10.90 15.28 -7.50
N GLN A 153 11.66 16.31 -7.23
CA GLN A 153 11.39 17.25 -6.13
C GLN A 153 10.84 18.54 -6.75
N PRO A 154 9.54 18.82 -6.58
CA PRO A 154 8.95 20.05 -7.08
C PRO A 154 9.54 21.29 -6.38
N GLY A 155 9.58 22.41 -7.06
CA GLY A 155 9.86 23.70 -6.47
C GLY A 155 8.83 24.07 -5.38
N GLN A 156 9.13 25.09 -4.57
CA GLN A 156 8.25 25.47 -3.46
C GLN A 156 6.84 25.86 -3.93
N ALA A 157 6.73 26.58 -5.04
CA ALA A 157 5.45 27.00 -5.60
C ALA A 157 4.61 25.78 -6.05
N ASP A 158 5.24 24.83 -6.75
CA ASP A 158 4.57 23.62 -7.23
C ASP A 158 4.22 22.68 -6.07
N ALA A 159 5.09 22.57 -5.08
CA ALA A 159 4.80 21.81 -3.86
C ALA A 159 3.54 22.35 -3.15
N LEU A 160 3.39 23.67 -3.06
CA LEU A 160 2.19 24.30 -2.49
C LEU A 160 0.95 24.05 -3.36
N ARG A 161 1.08 24.06 -4.69
CA ARG A 161 -0.04 23.73 -5.61
C ARG A 161 -0.47 22.27 -5.45
N ILE A 162 0.48 21.34 -5.39
CA ILE A 162 0.21 19.91 -5.15
C ILE A 162 -0.55 19.74 -3.83
N LEU A 163 -0.08 20.34 -2.74
CA LEU A 163 -0.73 20.24 -1.43
C LEU A 163 -2.14 20.85 -1.42
N ARG A 164 -2.33 22.01 -2.07
CA ARG A 164 -3.66 22.64 -2.21
C ARG A 164 -4.61 21.78 -3.02
N ARG A 165 -4.15 21.18 -4.11
CA ARG A 165 -4.97 20.25 -4.91
C ARG A 165 -5.34 19.00 -4.14
N SER A 166 -4.37 18.39 -3.43
CA SER A 166 -4.65 17.24 -2.57
C SER A 166 -5.68 17.59 -1.49
N ALA A 167 -5.61 18.80 -0.92
CA ALA A 167 -6.59 19.28 0.05
C ALA A 167 -7.94 19.62 -0.59
N ALA A 168 -7.96 20.12 -1.84
CA ALA A 168 -9.18 20.46 -2.56
C ALA A 168 -9.91 19.24 -3.15
N ALA A 169 -9.20 18.15 -3.40
CA ALA A 169 -9.79 16.87 -3.82
C ALA A 169 -10.62 16.20 -2.70
N ASP A 170 -10.37 16.59 -1.46
CA ASP A 170 -10.97 16.01 -0.27
C ASP A 170 -12.41 16.50 0.04
N PRO A 171 -12.87 17.74 -0.29
CA PRO A 171 -14.25 18.12 -0.03
C PRO A 171 -15.30 17.32 -0.81
N GLY A 172 -14.97 16.88 -2.04
CA GLY A 172 -15.85 16.01 -2.83
C GLY A 172 -15.94 14.60 -2.26
N LEU A 173 -14.82 14.02 -1.89
CA LEU A 173 -14.73 12.74 -1.18
C LEU A 173 -15.24 12.86 0.25
N GLY A 174 -14.94 13.97 0.95
CA GLY A 174 -15.38 14.23 2.30
C GLY A 174 -16.89 14.51 2.43
N ALA A 175 -17.59 14.78 1.32
CA ALA A 175 -19.05 14.90 1.26
C ALA A 175 -19.75 13.59 0.89
N ASP A 176 -19.01 12.57 0.39
CA ASP A 176 -19.55 11.26 0.05
C ASP A 176 -19.76 10.43 1.33
N PRO A 177 -21.03 10.09 1.68
CA PRO A 177 -21.34 9.30 2.89
C PRO A 177 -20.67 7.91 2.86
N GLY A 178 -20.50 7.31 1.67
CA GLY A 178 -19.86 6.01 1.50
C GLY A 178 -18.36 6.08 1.82
N TYR A 179 -17.68 7.10 1.32
CA TYR A 179 -16.28 7.35 1.64
C TYR A 179 -16.05 7.66 3.13
N LEU A 180 -16.93 8.49 3.73
CA LEU A 180 -16.84 8.80 5.16
C LEU A 180 -17.07 7.56 6.03
N ALA A 181 -18.01 6.69 5.66
CA ALA A 181 -18.25 5.42 6.34
C ALA A 181 -17.03 4.50 6.23
N GLU A 182 -16.46 4.37 5.03
CA GLU A 182 -15.22 3.61 4.78
C GLU A 182 -14.06 4.17 5.60
N LEU A 183 -13.82 5.48 5.55
CA LEU A 183 -12.78 6.15 6.32
C LEU A 183 -12.95 5.94 7.81
N THR A 184 -14.17 6.06 8.33
CA THR A 184 -14.50 5.85 9.74
C THR A 184 -14.24 4.40 10.15
N ALA A 185 -14.63 3.43 9.32
CA ALA A 185 -14.36 2.01 9.56
C ALA A 185 -12.86 1.72 9.67
N TRP A 186 -12.02 2.40 8.88
CA TRP A 186 -10.56 2.20 8.89
C TRP A 186 -9.82 3.04 9.94
N THR A 187 -10.34 4.20 10.33
CA THR A 187 -9.66 5.13 11.25
C THR A 187 -10.24 5.16 12.65
N GLY A 188 -11.51 4.84 12.84
CA GLY A 188 -12.24 4.94 14.09
C GLY A 188 -12.95 3.67 14.54
N GLY A 189 -13.10 2.67 13.66
CA GLY A 189 -13.78 1.41 13.96
C GLY A 189 -12.87 0.41 14.67
N LEU A 190 -13.51 -0.50 15.39
CA LEU A 190 -12.88 -1.69 15.97
C LEU A 190 -12.19 -2.49 14.85
N GLN A 191 -10.86 -2.57 14.87
CA GLN A 191 -10.16 -3.55 14.06
C GLN A 191 -10.62 -4.96 14.49
N PRO A 192 -10.80 -5.92 13.56
CA PRO A 192 -11.06 -7.31 13.94
C PRO A 192 -9.90 -7.80 14.84
N GLY A 193 -10.17 -7.93 16.13
CA GLY A 193 -9.17 -8.24 17.15
C GLY A 193 -9.33 -7.44 18.44
N GLY A 194 -10.38 -6.59 18.55
CA GLY A 194 -10.84 -6.04 19.85
C GLY A 194 -10.00 -4.93 20.48
N LYS A 195 -8.96 -4.44 19.82
CA LYS A 195 -8.24 -3.24 20.27
C LYS A 195 -8.73 -2.05 19.45
N ARG A 196 -9.29 -1.03 20.12
CA ARG A 196 -9.52 0.27 19.50
C ARG A 196 -8.21 0.69 18.85
N GLY A 197 -8.20 0.71 17.52
CA GLY A 197 -7.09 1.31 16.80
C GLY A 197 -6.98 2.75 17.27
N THR A 198 -5.88 3.08 17.93
CA THR A 198 -5.50 4.48 18.16
C THR A 198 -5.07 5.05 16.82
N GLY A 199 -5.91 4.85 15.79
CA GLY A 199 -5.76 5.39 14.45
C GLY A 199 -6.12 6.86 14.43
N LYS A 200 -5.44 7.66 15.25
CA LYS A 200 -5.33 9.07 14.94
C LYS A 200 -4.52 9.13 13.65
N MET A 201 -5.15 9.54 12.56
CA MET A 201 -4.46 9.88 11.32
C MET A 201 -3.43 10.97 11.60
N PRO A 202 -2.12 10.67 11.59
CA PRO A 202 -1.12 11.68 11.93
C PRO A 202 -0.92 12.71 10.83
N ALA A 203 -1.20 12.37 9.58
CA ALA A 203 -0.79 13.18 8.43
C ALA A 203 -1.88 14.15 7.91
N MET A 204 -3.17 13.89 8.13
CA MET A 204 -4.23 14.72 7.57
C MET A 204 -4.89 15.70 8.57
N ARG A 205 -4.78 15.51 9.89
CA ARG A 205 -5.31 16.46 10.86
C ARG A 205 -4.68 17.85 10.82
N GLY A 206 -3.54 18.01 10.18
CA GLY A 206 -2.93 19.32 9.92
C GLY A 206 -3.37 19.97 8.61
N LEU A 207 -4.06 19.23 7.73
CA LEU A 207 -4.52 19.70 6.42
C LEU A 207 -6.04 19.85 6.31
N LEU A 208 -6.83 19.23 7.18
CA LEU A 208 -8.29 19.28 7.12
C LEU A 208 -8.88 19.89 8.38
N PRO A 209 -9.87 20.83 8.28
CA PRO A 209 -10.67 21.25 9.40
C PRO A 209 -11.57 20.10 9.82
N GLY A 210 -11.42 19.62 11.06
CA GLY A 210 -12.35 18.66 11.66
C GLY A 210 -13.74 19.30 11.82
N PRO A 211 -14.83 18.49 11.82
CA PRO A 211 -16.18 19.00 12.09
C PRO A 211 -16.20 19.72 13.44
N GLY A 212 -16.50 21.02 13.46
CA GLY A 212 -16.60 21.86 14.66
C GLY A 212 -15.41 22.78 14.96
N SER A 213 -14.31 22.73 14.19
CA SER A 213 -13.27 23.76 14.25
C SER A 213 -13.54 24.77 13.15
N GLY A 214 -13.84 26.02 13.50
CA GLY A 214 -13.93 27.13 12.55
C GLY A 214 -12.71 27.22 11.66
N PRO A 215 -12.75 28.05 10.58
CA PRO A 215 -11.70 28.08 9.56
C PRO A 215 -10.36 28.50 10.21
N ARG A 216 -9.62 27.50 10.72
CA ARG A 216 -8.20 27.70 10.95
C ARG A 216 -7.56 27.74 9.58
N PRO A 217 -6.72 28.75 9.26
CA PRO A 217 -5.90 28.71 8.07
C PRO A 217 -5.18 27.38 8.14
N ALA A 218 -5.40 26.52 7.12
CA ALA A 218 -4.71 25.26 7.00
C ALA A 218 -3.24 25.56 7.27
N ALA A 219 -2.67 24.97 8.30
CA ALA A 219 -1.28 25.16 8.59
C ALA A 219 -0.55 24.68 7.33
N VAL A 220 -0.20 25.65 6.49
CA VAL A 220 0.65 25.39 5.34
C VAL A 220 1.81 24.59 5.92
N PRO A 221 2.09 23.36 5.44
CA PRO A 221 3.17 22.56 5.97
C PRO A 221 4.35 23.47 6.14
N GLY A 222 4.87 23.59 7.38
CA GLY A 222 5.82 24.65 7.72
C GLY A 222 6.92 24.75 6.69
N ALA A 223 7.50 25.91 6.48
CA ALA A 223 8.46 26.27 5.42
C ALA A 223 9.63 25.27 5.24
N GLY A 224 9.70 24.23 6.05
CA GLY A 224 10.67 23.15 6.05
C GLY A 224 10.25 21.82 5.43
N SER A 225 8.98 21.62 5.04
CA SER A 225 8.58 20.34 4.43
C SER A 225 8.98 20.29 2.97
N ARG A 226 9.63 19.21 2.57
CA ARG A 226 10.01 18.94 1.18
C ARG A 226 9.16 17.81 0.64
N LEU A 227 8.60 18.04 -0.56
CA LEU A 227 7.88 16.99 -1.29
C LEU A 227 8.80 16.34 -2.31
N ALA A 228 8.51 15.08 -2.59
CA ALA A 228 8.97 14.41 -3.78
C ALA A 228 7.79 13.66 -4.42
N VAL A 229 7.78 13.61 -5.73
CA VAL A 229 6.79 12.88 -6.52
C VAL A 229 7.51 11.72 -7.18
N ILE A 230 7.00 10.52 -6.95
CA ILE A 230 7.40 9.32 -7.69
C ILE A 230 6.44 9.16 -8.86
N SER A 231 6.99 9.00 -10.05
CA SER A 231 6.25 8.84 -11.30
C SER A 231 6.66 7.55 -12.00
N ILE A 232 5.77 7.00 -12.79
CA ILE A 232 5.89 5.75 -13.53
C ILE A 232 5.65 5.99 -15.01
N ALA A 233 6.18 5.12 -15.87
CA ALA A 233 6.10 5.25 -17.32
C ALA A 233 4.71 4.94 -17.88
N ALA A 234 3.89 4.13 -17.18
CA ALA A 234 2.54 3.77 -17.60
C ALA A 234 1.60 3.70 -16.40
N ASP A 235 0.32 3.99 -16.60
CA ASP A 235 -0.71 3.93 -15.55
C ASP A 235 -1.38 2.54 -15.54
N ASP A 236 -0.59 1.50 -15.24
CA ASP A 236 -1.01 0.12 -15.21
C ASP A 236 -0.64 -0.58 -13.88
N ARG A 237 -1.20 -1.76 -13.67
CA ARG A 237 -1.03 -2.55 -12.44
C ARG A 237 0.42 -2.90 -12.15
N ALA A 238 1.21 -3.24 -13.17
CA ALA A 238 2.63 -3.58 -13.00
C ALA A 238 3.44 -2.34 -12.61
N SER A 239 3.14 -1.21 -13.23
CA SER A 239 3.78 0.07 -12.91
C SER A 239 3.41 0.57 -11.52
N TRP A 240 2.17 0.36 -11.05
CA TRP A 240 1.79 0.67 -9.67
C TRP A 240 2.56 -0.18 -8.64
N LEU A 241 2.78 -1.46 -8.92
CA LEU A 241 3.64 -2.31 -8.08
C LEU A 241 5.09 -1.80 -8.06
N ARG A 242 5.64 -1.37 -9.21
CA ARG A 242 6.97 -0.75 -9.27
C ARG A 242 7.02 0.55 -8.48
N ALA A 243 6.00 1.41 -8.61
CA ALA A 243 5.90 2.63 -7.80
C ALA A 243 5.93 2.34 -6.29
N GLY A 244 5.28 1.28 -5.85
CA GLY A 244 5.31 0.82 -4.46
C GLY A 244 6.70 0.39 -4.03
N GLN A 245 7.40 -0.40 -4.85
CA GLN A 245 8.78 -0.81 -4.58
C GLN A 245 9.71 0.41 -4.51
N ALA A 246 9.59 1.34 -5.48
CA ALA A 246 10.37 2.57 -5.52
C ALA A 246 10.13 3.44 -4.28
N ALA A 247 8.86 3.65 -3.90
CA ALA A 247 8.49 4.41 -2.72
C ALA A 247 9.12 3.81 -1.45
N GLN A 248 9.04 2.49 -1.31
CA GLN A 248 9.59 1.80 -0.14
C GLN A 248 11.11 1.87 -0.10
N ARG A 249 11.79 1.68 -1.23
CA ARG A 249 13.25 1.83 -1.31
C ARG A 249 13.67 3.24 -0.90
N VAL A 250 12.98 4.27 -1.40
CA VAL A 250 13.24 5.68 -1.06
C VAL A 250 12.99 5.95 0.42
N LEU A 251 11.90 5.45 0.98
CA LEU A 251 11.58 5.62 2.41
C LEU A 251 12.62 4.96 3.31
N LEU A 252 13.05 3.74 2.99
CA LEU A 252 14.07 3.03 3.77
C LEU A 252 15.44 3.70 3.65
N LEU A 253 15.82 4.20 2.47
CA LEU A 253 17.04 4.98 2.30
C LEU A 253 17.00 6.27 3.11
N ALA A 254 15.88 6.98 3.08
CA ALA A 254 15.69 8.17 3.91
C ALA A 254 15.82 7.83 5.40
N ALA A 255 15.18 6.77 5.87
CA ALA A 255 15.26 6.31 7.25
C ALA A 255 16.70 5.90 7.64
N HIS A 256 17.41 5.18 6.76
CA HIS A 256 18.83 4.84 6.97
C HIS A 256 19.70 6.09 7.13
N ARG A 257 19.43 7.14 6.35
CA ARG A 257 20.13 8.43 6.42
C ARG A 257 19.63 9.35 7.54
N GLY A 258 18.69 8.88 8.40
CA GLY A 258 18.13 9.65 9.50
C GLY A 258 17.21 10.80 9.05
N LEU A 259 16.72 10.77 7.82
CA LEU A 259 15.77 11.72 7.27
C LEU A 259 14.34 11.24 7.51
N PRO A 260 13.52 11.92 8.32
CA PRO A 260 12.11 11.59 8.47
C PRO A 260 11.39 11.70 7.13
N ALA A 261 10.63 10.68 6.78
CA ALA A 261 9.85 10.66 5.56
C ALA A 261 8.49 9.99 5.81
N ALA A 262 7.48 10.47 5.11
CA ALA A 262 6.13 9.91 5.14
C ALA A 262 5.56 9.82 3.73
N LEU A 263 4.75 8.78 3.50
CA LEU A 263 3.94 8.65 2.31
C LEU A 263 2.69 9.51 2.53
N LEU A 264 2.48 10.49 1.65
CA LEU A 264 1.22 11.20 1.57
C LEU A 264 0.25 10.35 0.75
N SER A 265 -0.96 10.19 1.26
CA SER A 265 -2.00 9.44 0.58
C SER A 265 -2.18 9.93 -0.86
N PRO A 266 -2.42 9.02 -1.80
CA PRO A 266 -2.62 9.34 -3.20
C PRO A 266 -4.00 9.98 -3.45
N ALA A 267 -4.30 11.12 -2.85
CA ALA A 267 -5.36 12.01 -3.33
C ALA A 267 -4.98 12.58 -4.72
N LEU A 268 -4.27 11.78 -5.53
CA LEU A 268 -3.87 12.13 -6.90
C LEU A 268 -4.94 11.80 -7.93
N GLU A 269 -6.02 11.14 -7.52
CA GLU A 269 -7.17 10.85 -8.38
C GLU A 269 -8.47 11.38 -7.77
N PRO A 270 -8.69 12.71 -7.74
CA PRO A 270 -10.04 13.20 -7.53
C PRO A 270 -10.90 12.75 -8.72
N PRO A 271 -12.16 12.35 -8.50
CA PRO A 271 -13.08 12.06 -9.58
C PRO A 271 -13.12 13.23 -10.57
N GLY A 272 -12.82 12.97 -11.85
CA GLY A 272 -12.90 13.96 -12.91
C GLY A 272 -11.63 14.78 -13.20
N VAL A 273 -10.51 14.54 -12.54
CA VAL A 273 -9.23 15.16 -12.92
C VAL A 273 -8.36 14.14 -13.65
N PRO A 274 -8.00 14.36 -14.92
CA PRO A 274 -7.11 13.45 -15.63
C PRO A 274 -5.76 13.42 -14.92
N ALA A 275 -5.27 12.21 -14.62
CA ALA A 275 -3.93 12.00 -14.07
C ALA A 275 -2.82 12.37 -15.07
N HIS A 276 -3.19 12.61 -16.33
CA HIS A 276 -2.28 12.87 -17.44
C HIS A 276 -2.06 14.37 -17.64
N GLY A 277 -0.80 14.75 -17.77
CA GLY A 277 -0.45 16.08 -18.27
C GLY A 277 -0.68 17.22 -17.28
N ASP A 278 -0.59 16.97 -15.98
CA ASP A 278 -0.61 18.05 -15.00
C ASP A 278 0.68 18.89 -15.10
N PRO A 279 0.61 20.13 -15.62
CA PRO A 279 1.80 20.96 -15.77
C PRO A 279 2.49 21.27 -14.44
N VAL A 280 1.78 21.13 -13.33
CA VAL A 280 2.35 21.31 -11.98
C VAL A 280 3.20 20.10 -11.57
N LEU A 281 2.81 18.92 -11.99
CA LEU A 281 3.55 17.69 -11.67
C LEU A 281 4.67 17.42 -12.69
N ASP A 282 4.57 17.99 -13.91
CA ASP A 282 5.55 17.86 -14.99
C ASP A 282 6.07 16.41 -15.14
N CYS A 283 5.11 15.46 -15.09
CA CYS A 283 5.35 14.04 -15.20
C CYS A 283 4.12 13.35 -15.78
N GLU A 284 4.34 12.29 -16.55
CA GLU A 284 3.26 11.62 -17.27
C GLU A 284 2.28 10.92 -16.34
N HIS A 285 2.79 10.13 -15.36
CA HIS A 285 1.98 9.34 -14.44
C HIS A 285 2.47 9.46 -13.00
N PRO A 286 2.07 10.51 -12.25
CA PRO A 286 2.42 10.63 -10.84
C PRO A 286 1.77 9.50 -10.04
N ALA A 287 2.56 8.76 -9.25
CA ALA A 287 2.10 7.59 -8.53
C ALA A 287 2.07 7.77 -7.02
N VAL A 288 3.08 8.40 -6.45
CA VAL A 288 3.22 8.55 -5.00
C VAL A 288 3.79 9.92 -4.68
N ILE A 289 3.24 10.57 -3.66
CA ILE A 289 3.83 11.76 -3.06
C ILE A 289 4.49 11.38 -1.75
N LEU A 290 5.75 11.72 -1.61
CA LEU A 290 6.51 11.59 -0.38
C LEU A 290 6.72 12.97 0.24
N ARG A 291 6.61 13.04 1.56
CA ARG A 291 6.96 14.22 2.34
C ARG A 291 8.18 13.91 3.19
N PHE A 292 9.20 14.74 3.09
CA PHE A 292 10.39 14.67 3.93
C PHE A 292 10.35 15.76 5.01
N GLY A 293 10.78 15.44 6.22
CA GLY A 293 10.83 16.39 7.33
C GLY A 293 9.50 16.54 8.05
N CYS A 294 8.99 15.51 8.69
CA CYS A 294 7.81 15.59 9.54
C CYS A 294 8.17 16.06 10.95
N GLU A 295 7.45 17.06 11.48
CA GLU A 295 7.71 17.64 12.80
C GLU A 295 7.38 16.71 13.98
N ARG A 296 6.51 15.77 13.82
CA ARG A 296 6.12 14.78 14.85
C ARG A 296 5.81 13.46 14.19
N GLN A 297 6.62 12.46 14.47
CA GLN A 297 6.25 11.10 14.17
C GLN A 297 5.49 10.53 15.37
N GLU A 298 4.23 10.20 15.14
CA GLU A 298 3.46 9.35 16.04
C GLU A 298 4.04 7.93 16.02
N PRO A 299 3.83 7.13 17.08
CA PRO A 299 4.26 5.74 17.08
C PRO A 299 3.75 5.03 15.84
N ALA A 300 4.57 4.16 15.26
CA ALA A 300 4.20 3.38 14.08
C ALA A 300 2.86 2.66 14.33
N PRO A 301 1.92 2.75 13.40
CA PRO A 301 0.64 2.05 13.56
C PRO A 301 0.88 0.54 13.64
N GLY A 302 0.06 -0.16 14.45
CA GLY A 302 0.15 -1.60 14.62
C GLY A 302 0.08 -2.35 13.28
N ARG A 303 0.80 -3.46 13.20
CA ARG A 303 0.75 -4.36 12.05
C ARG A 303 -0.09 -5.60 12.40
N ARG A 304 -0.73 -6.17 11.38
CA ARG A 304 -1.46 -7.43 11.52
C ARG A 304 -0.46 -8.53 11.89
N PRO A 305 -0.81 -9.41 12.85
CA PRO A 305 0.00 -10.60 13.13
C PRO A 305 0.23 -11.43 11.86
N VAL A 306 1.42 -12.01 11.72
CA VAL A 306 1.78 -12.83 10.56
C VAL A 306 0.75 -13.95 10.33
N ALA A 307 0.26 -14.57 11.40
CA ALA A 307 -0.75 -15.64 11.33
C ALA A 307 -2.08 -15.21 10.68
N GLN A 308 -2.39 -13.91 10.61
CA GLN A 308 -3.59 -13.40 9.96
C GLN A 308 -3.40 -13.11 8.47
N VAL A 309 -2.17 -13.03 8.02
CA VAL A 309 -1.82 -12.63 6.64
C VAL A 309 -1.09 -13.72 5.87
N LEU A 310 -0.45 -14.67 6.55
CA LEU A 310 0.30 -15.76 5.96
C LEU A 310 -0.48 -17.06 6.00
N ARG A 311 -0.60 -17.71 4.86
CA ARG A 311 -1.00 -19.11 4.72
C ARG A 311 0.21 -19.93 4.25
N LEU A 312 0.39 -21.10 4.86
CA LEU A 312 1.38 -22.06 4.41
C LEU A 312 0.71 -23.07 3.49
N ASP A 313 1.27 -23.29 2.32
CA ASP A 313 0.91 -24.37 1.41
C ASP A 313 2.03 -25.41 1.44
N PRO A 314 1.80 -26.55 2.12
CA PRO A 314 2.82 -27.59 2.25
C PRO A 314 3.06 -28.40 0.97
N GLY A 315 2.28 -28.14 -0.10
CA GLY A 315 2.34 -28.90 -1.36
C GLY A 315 1.16 -29.87 -1.53
N PRO A 316 1.15 -30.66 -2.60
CA PRO A 316 -0.05 -31.36 -3.11
C PRO A 316 -0.70 -32.39 -2.16
N ASN A 317 -0.12 -32.66 -0.99
CA ASN A 317 -0.67 -33.68 -0.08
C ASN A 317 -1.50 -33.16 1.10
N GLN A 318 -1.65 -31.84 1.31
CA GLN A 318 -2.48 -31.31 2.42
C GLN A 318 -3.15 -29.98 2.05
N LEU A 319 -4.28 -30.01 1.41
CA LEU A 319 -5.15 -28.85 1.21
C LEU A 319 -5.95 -28.57 2.49
N THR A 320 -5.46 -27.70 3.34
CA THR A 320 -6.28 -27.05 4.37
C THR A 320 -6.72 -25.66 3.88
N GLY A 321 -8.02 -25.55 3.58
CA GLY A 321 -8.62 -24.32 3.06
C GLY A 321 -8.50 -23.14 4.04
N PHE A 322 -8.43 -21.91 3.53
CA PHE A 322 -8.75 -20.73 4.33
C PHE A 322 -10.21 -20.89 4.82
N PRO A 323 -10.53 -20.58 6.06
CA PRO A 323 -11.93 -20.41 6.40
C PRO A 323 -12.46 -19.26 5.53
N VAL A 324 -13.26 -19.61 4.53
CA VAL A 324 -14.12 -18.66 3.85
C VAL A 324 -15.02 -18.14 4.96
N GLY A 325 -15.04 -16.83 5.19
CA GLY A 325 -16.02 -16.22 6.09
C GLY A 325 -17.41 -16.70 5.71
N PRO A 326 -18.40 -16.66 6.64
CA PRO A 326 -19.70 -17.28 6.42
C PRO A 326 -20.23 -16.81 5.06
N GLU A 327 -20.41 -17.76 4.15
CA GLU A 327 -21.17 -17.57 2.91
C GLU A 327 -22.49 -16.91 3.30
N GLU A 328 -22.74 -15.73 2.78
CA GLU A 328 -24.11 -15.20 2.72
C GLU A 328 -24.94 -16.28 1.99
N ARG A 329 -25.70 -17.01 2.78
CA ARG A 329 -26.67 -17.97 2.25
C ARG A 329 -27.61 -17.19 1.34
N ARG A 330 -27.48 -17.39 0.04
CA ARG A 330 -28.48 -16.95 -0.93
C ARG A 330 -29.83 -17.52 -0.47
N PRO A 331 -30.86 -16.69 -0.32
CA PRO A 331 -32.19 -17.22 -0.04
C PRO A 331 -32.61 -18.17 -1.17
N PRO A 332 -33.27 -19.28 -0.85
CA PRO A 332 -33.70 -20.23 -1.87
C PRO A 332 -34.63 -19.55 -2.88
N ALA A 333 -34.35 -19.76 -4.17
CA ALA A 333 -35.17 -19.26 -5.25
C ALA A 333 -36.64 -19.69 -5.02
N ARG A 334 -37.55 -18.71 -4.93
CA ARG A 334 -38.99 -18.99 -4.88
C ARG A 334 -39.36 -19.76 -6.13
N ARG A 335 -39.83 -21.03 -5.97
CA ARG A 335 -40.48 -21.78 -7.00
C ARG A 335 -41.73 -21.05 -7.42
N SER A 336 -41.79 -20.55 -8.63
CA SER A 336 -42.98 -20.05 -9.27
C SER A 336 -43.95 -21.26 -9.50
N GLY A 337 -44.96 -21.33 -8.67
CA GLY A 337 -46.02 -22.29 -8.83
C GLY A 337 -46.76 -22.03 -10.15
N GLY A 338 -46.65 -22.96 -11.09
CA GLY A 338 -47.42 -22.95 -12.32
C GLY A 338 -48.93 -23.10 -12.01
N ARG A 339 -49.69 -22.06 -12.31
CA ARG A 339 -51.12 -22.18 -12.48
C ARG A 339 -51.44 -22.81 -13.83
N ARG A 340 -52.08 -23.99 -13.84
CA ARG A 340 -52.76 -24.55 -14.99
C ARG A 340 -53.95 -23.68 -15.37
N PRO A 341 -54.23 -23.42 -16.65
CA PRO A 341 -55.48 -22.84 -17.07
C PRO A 341 -56.58 -23.92 -17.08
N ALA A 342 -57.72 -23.56 -16.45
CA ALA A 342 -58.94 -24.31 -16.49
C ALA A 342 -59.60 -24.14 -17.85
N GLY A 343 -60.12 -25.23 -18.36
CA GLY A 343 -60.70 -25.35 -19.71
C GLY A 343 -61.96 -24.53 -19.91
N GLU A 344 -62.05 -24.02 -21.10
CA GLU A 344 -63.23 -23.43 -21.71
C GLU A 344 -64.11 -24.54 -22.26
N ARG A 345 -65.34 -24.61 -21.72
CA ARG A 345 -66.43 -25.39 -22.37
C ARG A 345 -67.25 -24.41 -23.22
N ALA A 346 -67.44 -24.81 -24.43
CA ALA A 346 -68.33 -24.21 -25.40
C ALA A 346 -69.78 -24.28 -24.97
N SER A 347 -70.60 -23.30 -25.34
CA SER A 347 -71.95 -23.43 -25.82
C SER A 347 -72.44 -22.12 -26.41
N ARG A 348 -72.81 -22.21 -27.68
CA ARG A 348 -73.72 -21.43 -28.55
C ARG A 348 -73.32 -20.02 -28.94
#